data_7484a9bad33587b7a159271c1e16f651
#
_entry.id   7484a9bad33587b7a159271c1e16f651
#
_cell.length_a   1.000
_cell.length_b   1.000
_cell.length_c   1.000
_cell.angle_alpha   90.00
_cell.angle_beta   90.00
_cell.angle_gamma   90.00
#
_symmetry.space_group_name_H-M   'P 1'
#
loop_
_entity.id
_entity.type
_entity.pdbx_description
1 polymer ?
#
loop_
_entity_poly.entity_id
_entity_poly.type
_entity_poly.pdbx_seq_one_letter_code
_entity_poly.pdbx_strand_id
1 'polypeptide(L)'
;MKIALIYDAIYPFIKGGAEKRFYEIAKRLSKKGHQVYLYGMKFWEGNKVIKSQGIYYHGICKPKSLYEKNGKRSIKEAIYFGLNCLKLIKEDFDIIDSSNFPYFSLFACKLISIIKRKPLCATWHEVWGKNYWYEYIGWKGYLGYIIEKLAVLMPVKIISVSEHTTYKLKNELNSKKLIYTVSNGIEFDLITKIKPAKEKSDVIFAGRLMSYKNIDILIKAIKIVKEKNPEIKSLIIGDGPEKKTLETLTQKLNLGENIKFLGFLENQNDVYALMKSSKVFVLPSTREGFGIVVIEANACGIPVITVDYKDNAARDIIEEGKNGFVCQLDENEIAKEIMRILKNNLSLEIQKVCIGLAEKYDWDSIVDKVEGVYISCLER
;
A
#
# COMPACT_ATOMS: atom_id res chain seq x y z
N MET A 1 10.96 -2.19 24.75
CA MET A 1 11.93 -1.58 23.81
C MET A 1 11.54 -0.13 23.52
N LYS A 2 12.52 0.74 23.26
CA LYS A 2 12.33 2.04 22.63
C LYS A 2 12.53 1.87 21.11
N ILE A 3 11.48 2.06 20.32
CA ILE A 3 11.47 1.78 18.87
C ILE A 3 11.36 3.10 18.11
N ALA A 4 12.31 3.35 17.22
CA ALA A 4 12.30 4.51 16.32
C ALA A 4 11.83 4.08 14.91
N LEU A 5 10.64 4.50 14.52
CA LEU A 5 10.07 4.29 13.19
C LEU A 5 10.25 5.56 12.36
N ILE A 6 10.95 5.46 11.23
CA ILE A 6 11.39 6.60 10.43
C ILE A 6 10.68 6.60 9.08
N TYR A 7 9.87 7.62 8.83
CA TYR A 7 9.22 7.85 7.53
C TYR A 7 8.90 9.34 7.34
N ASP A 8 9.11 9.88 6.15
CA ASP A 8 8.92 11.31 5.86
C ASP A 8 7.46 11.76 6.01
N ALA A 9 6.53 10.91 5.67
CA ALA A 9 5.09 11.13 5.77
C ALA A 9 4.50 10.35 6.95
N ILE A 10 3.70 11.00 7.79
CA ILE A 10 3.15 10.42 9.02
C ILE A 10 1.63 10.40 8.97
N TYR A 11 1.03 9.22 9.15
CA TYR A 11 -0.42 9.08 9.40
C TYR A 11 -0.77 9.60 10.82
N PRO A 12 -1.91 10.27 11.05
CA PRO A 12 -3.03 10.49 10.11
C PRO A 12 -2.91 11.76 9.26
N PHE A 13 -1.82 12.52 9.38
CA PHE A 13 -1.63 13.80 8.68
C PHE A 13 -1.48 13.61 7.16
N ILE A 14 -0.83 12.53 6.76
CA ILE A 14 -0.74 12.08 5.37
C ILE A 14 -1.32 10.67 5.30
N LYS A 15 -2.24 10.45 4.34
CA LYS A 15 -2.94 9.17 4.18
C LYS A 15 -2.36 8.40 2.99
N GLY A 16 -1.85 7.21 3.26
CA GLY A 16 -1.33 6.25 2.28
C GLY A 16 -1.08 4.89 2.93
N GLY A 17 -0.78 3.88 2.13
CA GLY A 17 -0.62 2.50 2.62
C GLY A 17 0.60 2.32 3.52
N ALA A 18 1.74 2.93 3.16
CA ALA A 18 2.96 2.84 3.94
C ALA A 18 2.84 3.62 5.27
N GLU A 19 2.26 4.82 5.22
CA GLU A 19 1.98 5.65 6.39
C GLU A 19 1.07 4.92 7.38
N LYS A 20 -0.01 4.32 6.87
CA LYS A 20 -0.94 3.51 7.67
C LYS A 20 -0.24 2.30 8.28
N ARG A 21 0.63 1.61 7.53
CA ARG A 21 1.42 0.48 8.07
C ARG A 21 2.26 0.90 9.28
N PHE A 22 3.06 1.95 9.17
CA PHE A 22 3.88 2.42 10.29
C PHE A 22 3.05 2.83 11.50
N TYR A 23 1.91 3.48 11.25
CA TYR A 23 0.97 3.86 12.31
C TYR A 23 0.36 2.65 13.02
N GLU A 24 -0.15 1.66 12.27
CA GLU A 24 -0.80 0.47 12.86
C GLU A 24 0.21 -0.40 13.64
N ILE A 25 1.43 -0.50 13.13
CA ILE A 25 2.54 -1.15 13.84
C ILE A 25 2.85 -0.38 15.13
N ALA A 26 3.03 0.93 15.06
CA ALA A 26 3.33 1.77 16.22
C ALA A 26 2.26 1.68 17.31
N LYS A 27 0.99 1.75 16.92
CA LYS A 27 -0.18 1.69 17.82
C LYS A 27 -0.23 0.36 18.59
N ARG A 28 0.01 -0.75 17.92
CA ARG A 28 -0.04 -2.09 18.53
C ARG A 28 1.19 -2.39 19.38
N LEU A 29 2.37 -2.05 18.90
CA LEU A 29 3.59 -2.16 19.71
C LEU A 29 3.51 -1.31 20.98
N SER A 30 2.92 -0.11 20.89
CA SER A 30 2.67 0.71 22.08
C SER A 30 1.72 0.03 23.07
N LYS A 31 0.64 -0.61 22.59
CA LYS A 31 -0.27 -1.39 23.45
C LYS A 31 0.41 -2.59 24.11
N LYS A 32 1.43 -3.16 23.47
CA LYS A 32 2.27 -4.24 24.02
C LYS A 32 3.33 -3.73 25.02
N GLY A 33 3.33 -2.44 25.36
CA GLY A 33 4.23 -1.86 26.37
C GLY A 33 5.55 -1.35 25.82
N HIS A 34 5.73 -1.27 24.50
CA HIS A 34 6.91 -0.61 23.91
C HIS A 34 6.75 0.91 23.88
N GLN A 35 7.86 1.65 24.00
CA GLN A 35 7.90 3.07 23.72
C GLN A 35 8.17 3.28 22.23
N VAL A 36 7.16 3.74 21.49
CA VAL A 36 7.25 3.86 20.03
C VAL A 36 7.21 5.32 19.61
N TYR A 37 8.23 5.69 18.84
CA TYR A 37 8.41 7.02 18.28
C TYR A 37 8.27 6.96 16.75
N LEU A 38 7.35 7.76 16.20
CA LEU A 38 7.25 8.01 14.77
C LEU A 38 7.99 9.31 14.43
N TYR A 39 9.13 9.20 13.79
CA TYR A 39 9.96 10.32 13.33
C TYR A 39 9.67 10.65 11.88
N GLY A 40 9.23 11.87 11.62
CA GLY A 40 8.95 12.32 10.25
C GLY A 40 8.92 13.84 10.13
N MET A 41 8.40 14.36 9.04
CA MET A 41 8.16 15.80 8.91
C MET A 41 7.01 16.22 9.82
N LYS A 42 7.10 17.45 10.35
CA LYS A 42 6.10 18.00 11.28
C LYS A 42 4.89 18.56 10.53
N PHE A 43 3.89 17.73 10.32
CA PHE A 43 2.63 18.12 9.64
C PHE A 43 1.55 18.66 10.58
N TRP A 44 1.85 18.82 11.89
CA TRP A 44 0.93 19.33 12.90
C TRP A 44 1.41 20.66 13.48
N GLU A 45 0.50 21.38 14.11
CA GLU A 45 0.82 22.64 14.81
C GLU A 45 1.30 22.36 16.25
N GLY A 46 1.87 23.40 16.89
CA GLY A 46 2.32 23.33 18.28
C GLY A 46 3.66 22.62 18.49
N ASN A 47 3.75 21.78 19.51
CA ASN A 47 5.01 21.19 19.98
C ASN A 47 5.66 20.26 18.93
N LYS A 48 6.99 20.18 18.99
CA LYS A 48 7.79 19.28 18.14
C LYS A 48 7.46 17.81 18.36
N VAL A 49 7.13 17.45 19.60
CA VAL A 49 6.72 16.11 19.99
C VAL A 49 5.30 16.18 20.54
N ILE A 50 4.43 15.33 20.04
CA ILE A 50 3.09 15.13 20.58
C ILE A 50 2.87 13.64 20.88
N LYS A 51 2.01 13.32 21.84
CA LYS A 51 1.63 11.95 22.16
C LYS A 51 0.15 11.74 21.85
N SER A 52 -0.15 10.74 21.06
CA SER A 52 -1.52 10.32 20.75
C SER A 52 -1.59 8.81 20.63
N GLN A 53 -2.62 8.19 21.19
CA GLN A 53 -2.85 6.74 21.18
C GLN A 53 -1.62 5.90 21.60
N GLY A 54 -0.84 6.41 22.56
CA GLY A 54 0.37 5.75 23.04
C GLY A 54 1.62 5.98 22.21
N ILE A 55 1.50 6.55 21.00
CA ILE A 55 2.58 6.81 20.06
C ILE A 55 3.13 8.22 20.30
N TYR A 56 4.46 8.37 20.25
CA TYR A 56 5.14 9.66 20.24
C TYR A 56 5.42 10.08 18.79
N TYR A 57 4.74 11.12 18.31
CA TYR A 57 5.00 11.73 17.01
C TYR A 57 6.08 12.79 17.16
N HIS A 58 7.19 12.62 16.48
CA HIS A 58 8.35 13.50 16.60
C HIS A 58 8.68 14.15 15.24
N GLY A 59 8.39 15.45 15.10
CA GLY A 59 8.70 16.23 13.90
C GLY A 59 10.18 16.60 13.85
N ILE A 60 10.97 15.97 12.96
CA ILE A 60 12.41 16.24 12.86
C ILE A 60 12.73 17.46 11.97
N CYS A 61 11.80 17.85 11.10
CA CYS A 61 11.92 19.03 10.24
C CYS A 61 10.55 19.58 9.85
N LYS A 62 10.55 20.76 9.23
CA LYS A 62 9.34 21.37 8.68
C LYS A 62 8.83 20.56 7.50
N PRO A 63 7.51 20.51 7.27
CA PRO A 63 6.94 19.77 6.14
C PRO A 63 7.35 20.44 4.82
N LYS A 64 7.57 19.61 3.81
CA LYS A 64 7.73 20.01 2.41
C LYS A 64 6.77 19.21 1.55
N SER A 65 6.48 19.72 0.35
CA SER A 65 5.66 18.97 -0.59
C SER A 65 6.35 17.65 -0.97
N LEU A 66 5.65 16.55 -0.74
CA LEU A 66 6.11 15.19 -1.08
C LEU A 66 6.17 14.97 -2.60
N TYR A 67 5.35 15.71 -3.34
CA TYR A 67 5.21 15.56 -4.78
C TYR A 67 5.45 16.88 -5.50
N GLU A 68 6.03 16.80 -6.68
CA GLU A 68 6.16 17.90 -7.62
C GLU A 68 4.85 18.10 -8.42
N LYS A 69 4.73 19.22 -9.16
CA LYS A 69 3.54 19.52 -9.97
C LYS A 69 3.20 18.44 -11.00
N ASN A 70 4.18 17.67 -11.45
CA ASN A 70 4.03 16.55 -12.37
C ASN A 70 3.59 15.22 -11.70
N GLY A 71 3.27 15.25 -10.40
CA GLY A 71 2.87 14.08 -9.61
C GLY A 71 4.00 13.15 -9.19
N LYS A 72 5.26 13.45 -9.55
CA LYS A 72 6.44 12.66 -9.13
C LYS A 72 6.90 13.06 -7.72
N ARG A 73 7.50 12.12 -7.01
CA ARG A 73 8.11 12.38 -5.70
C ARG A 73 9.26 13.39 -5.82
N SER A 74 9.32 14.32 -4.88
CA SER A 74 10.34 15.36 -4.86
C SER A 74 11.68 14.82 -4.36
N ILE A 75 12.68 14.81 -5.23
CA ILE A 75 14.06 14.41 -4.86
C ILE A 75 14.64 15.38 -3.85
N LYS A 76 14.32 16.68 -3.99
CA LYS A 76 14.79 17.72 -3.05
C LYS A 76 14.24 17.52 -1.65
N GLU A 77 12.98 17.13 -1.55
CA GLU A 77 12.35 16.76 -0.28
C GLU A 77 13.04 15.54 0.33
N ALA A 78 13.26 14.49 -0.46
CA ALA A 78 13.89 13.25 -0.03
C ALA A 78 15.28 13.48 0.56
N ILE A 79 16.12 14.30 -0.08
CA ILE A 79 17.45 14.70 0.42
C ILE A 79 17.31 15.53 1.69
N TYR A 80 16.40 16.51 1.70
CA TYR A 80 16.15 17.36 2.87
C TYR A 80 15.73 16.52 4.09
N PHE A 81 14.80 15.59 3.92
CA PHE A 81 14.40 14.69 5.01
C PHE A 81 15.56 13.82 5.48
N GLY A 82 16.29 13.19 4.54
CA GLY A 82 17.44 12.35 4.87
C GLY A 82 18.50 13.09 5.70
N LEU A 83 18.85 14.32 5.33
CA LEU A 83 19.80 15.15 6.11
C LEU A 83 19.25 15.49 7.50
N ASN A 84 17.95 15.75 7.64
CA ASN A 84 17.33 16.01 8.93
C ASN A 84 17.26 14.78 9.83
N CYS A 85 17.26 13.56 9.26
CA CYS A 85 17.34 12.32 10.03
C CYS A 85 18.62 12.25 10.88
N LEU A 86 19.71 12.95 10.52
CA LEU A 86 20.93 13.03 11.34
C LEU A 86 20.67 13.60 12.74
N LYS A 87 19.60 14.35 12.96
CA LYS A 87 19.20 14.85 14.28
C LYS A 87 18.86 13.73 15.27
N LEU A 88 18.50 12.53 14.77
CA LEU A 88 18.22 11.34 15.59
C LEU A 88 19.45 10.89 16.41
N ILE A 89 20.64 11.40 16.11
CA ILE A 89 21.82 11.15 16.93
C ILE A 89 21.62 11.60 18.38
N LYS A 90 20.75 12.59 18.63
CA LYS A 90 20.42 13.12 19.97
C LYS A 90 19.30 12.34 20.67
N GLU A 91 18.61 11.45 19.97
CA GLU A 91 17.47 10.69 20.47
C GLU A 91 17.93 9.35 21.06
N ASP A 92 17.14 8.77 21.96
CA ASP A 92 17.43 7.47 22.56
C ASP A 92 16.44 6.41 22.06
N PHE A 93 16.99 5.28 21.60
CA PHE A 93 16.21 4.14 21.09
C PHE A 93 17.05 2.85 21.13
N ASP A 94 16.37 1.71 21.15
CA ASP A 94 16.99 0.39 21.09
C ASP A 94 17.15 -0.10 19.66
N ILE A 95 16.20 0.23 18.77
CA ILE A 95 16.18 -0.16 17.37
C ILE A 95 15.61 0.96 16.50
N ILE A 96 16.11 1.03 15.26
CA ILE A 96 15.56 1.87 14.20
C ILE A 96 14.91 0.96 13.15
N ASP A 97 13.68 1.26 12.73
CA ASP A 97 13.11 0.77 11.47
C ASP A 97 12.80 1.96 10.57
N SER A 98 13.45 2.01 9.41
CA SER A 98 13.25 3.06 8.42
C SER A 98 12.54 2.52 7.19
N SER A 99 11.54 3.25 6.71
CA SER A 99 11.00 3.00 5.36
C SER A 99 12.13 3.03 4.33
N ASN A 100 12.06 2.13 3.34
CA ASN A 100 13.03 2.15 2.24
C ASN A 100 12.98 3.46 1.44
N PHE A 101 11.83 4.06 1.35
CA PHE A 101 11.63 5.30 0.61
C PHE A 101 11.19 6.42 1.57
N PRO A 102 11.80 7.63 1.51
CA PRO A 102 12.90 8.02 0.62
C PRO A 102 14.26 7.44 1.07
N TYR A 103 15.06 6.90 0.14
CA TYR A 103 16.29 6.15 0.42
C TYR A 103 17.32 6.92 1.25
N PHE A 104 17.34 8.26 1.17
CA PHE A 104 18.33 9.09 1.87
C PHE A 104 18.23 8.98 3.39
N SER A 105 17.05 8.70 3.94
CA SER A 105 16.86 8.42 5.37
C SER A 105 17.64 7.20 5.84
N LEU A 106 17.74 6.14 5.00
CA LEU A 106 18.48 4.92 5.31
C LEU A 106 19.98 5.17 5.49
N PHE A 107 20.58 6.03 4.68
CA PHE A 107 22.00 6.37 4.82
C PHE A 107 22.26 7.12 6.13
N ALA A 108 21.41 8.10 6.46
CA ALA A 108 21.50 8.82 7.74
C ALA A 108 21.29 7.87 8.94
N CYS A 109 20.27 7.00 8.88
CA CYS A 109 19.98 6.02 9.92
C CYS A 109 21.13 4.99 10.06
N LYS A 110 21.80 4.62 8.96
CA LYS A 110 22.98 3.74 9.02
C LYS A 110 24.13 4.39 9.77
N LEU A 111 24.44 5.65 9.51
CA LEU A 111 25.48 6.38 10.23
C LEU A 111 25.17 6.42 11.73
N ILE A 112 23.94 6.73 12.10
CA ILE A 112 23.48 6.77 13.49
C ILE A 112 23.53 5.38 14.13
N SER A 113 23.13 4.34 13.41
CA SER A 113 23.21 2.94 13.84
C SER A 113 24.63 2.53 14.23
N ILE A 114 25.62 2.97 13.46
CA ILE A 114 27.04 2.71 13.73
C ILE A 114 27.49 3.48 14.99
N ILE A 115 27.22 4.79 15.04
CA ILE A 115 27.67 5.66 16.16
C ILE A 115 27.05 5.21 17.48
N LYS A 116 25.74 4.90 17.48
CA LYS A 116 25.01 4.49 18.69
C LYS A 116 25.12 3.00 19.00
N ARG A 117 25.69 2.21 18.09
CA ARG A 117 25.74 0.73 18.18
C ARG A 117 24.35 0.11 18.34
N LYS A 118 23.34 0.67 17.66
CA LYS A 118 21.95 0.19 17.67
C LYS A 118 21.60 -0.39 16.30
N PRO A 119 20.84 -1.50 16.23
CA PRO A 119 20.49 -2.11 14.95
C PRO A 119 19.57 -1.22 14.11
N LEU A 120 19.82 -1.23 12.79
CA LEU A 120 18.95 -0.65 11.77
C LEU A 120 18.23 -1.77 11.02
N CYS A 121 16.92 -1.85 11.15
CA CYS A 121 16.03 -2.59 10.26
C CYS A 121 15.51 -1.65 9.17
N ALA A 122 15.06 -2.18 8.04
CA ALA A 122 14.39 -1.39 7.02
C ALA A 122 13.17 -2.11 6.48
N THR A 123 12.04 -1.39 6.43
CA THR A 123 10.80 -1.89 5.82
C THR A 123 10.76 -1.51 4.35
N TRP A 124 10.66 -2.51 3.47
CA TRP A 124 10.65 -2.38 2.01
C TRP A 124 9.25 -2.57 1.45
N HIS A 125 8.67 -1.51 0.92
CA HIS A 125 7.31 -1.53 0.37
C HIS A 125 7.24 -1.99 -1.08
N GLU A 126 8.27 -1.67 -1.87
CA GLU A 126 8.41 -2.07 -3.27
C GLU A 126 9.86 -1.91 -3.72
N VAL A 127 10.23 -2.62 -4.76
CA VAL A 127 11.50 -2.45 -5.47
C VAL A 127 11.21 -1.83 -6.82
N TRP A 128 11.84 -0.70 -7.10
CA TRP A 128 11.68 -0.03 -8.39
C TRP A 128 12.52 -0.70 -9.47
N GLY A 129 13.76 -1.03 -9.18
CA GLY A 129 14.64 -1.67 -10.13
C GLY A 129 15.04 -0.76 -11.30
N LYS A 130 15.97 -1.24 -12.15
CA LYS A 130 16.56 -0.45 -13.22
C LYS A 130 15.54 0.10 -14.22
N ASN A 131 14.60 -0.75 -14.65
CA ASN A 131 13.66 -0.39 -15.71
C ASN A 131 12.69 0.70 -15.26
N TYR A 132 12.09 0.54 -14.06
CA TYR A 132 11.14 1.54 -13.58
C TYR A 132 11.84 2.87 -13.25
N TRP A 133 13.06 2.87 -12.72
CA TRP A 133 13.82 4.09 -12.54
C TRP A 133 14.05 4.82 -13.88
N TYR A 134 14.32 4.07 -14.95
CA TYR A 134 14.49 4.66 -16.27
C TYR A 134 13.19 5.24 -16.82
N GLU A 135 12.08 4.54 -16.69
CA GLU A 135 10.73 5.03 -17.06
C GLU A 135 10.34 6.28 -16.26
N TYR A 136 10.70 6.32 -14.99
CA TYR A 136 10.29 7.40 -14.07
C TYR A 136 11.02 8.72 -14.32
N ILE A 137 12.35 8.72 -14.53
CA ILE A 137 13.16 9.94 -14.70
C ILE A 137 14.15 9.86 -15.87
N GLY A 138 13.94 8.97 -16.84
CA GLY A 138 14.79 8.80 -18.01
C GLY A 138 16.20 8.31 -17.65
N TRP A 139 17.20 8.76 -18.40
CA TRP A 139 18.61 8.32 -18.19
C TRP A 139 19.13 8.61 -16.77
N LYS A 140 18.62 9.67 -16.09
CA LYS A 140 18.95 9.95 -14.68
C LYS A 140 18.49 8.85 -13.72
N GLY A 141 17.57 8.00 -14.14
CA GLY A 141 17.09 6.83 -13.38
C GLY A 141 18.18 5.83 -13.06
N TYR A 142 19.27 5.79 -13.85
CA TYR A 142 20.42 4.96 -13.51
C TYR A 142 21.04 5.33 -12.15
N LEU A 143 21.12 6.63 -11.84
CA LEU A 143 21.59 7.08 -10.52
C LEU A 143 20.59 6.67 -9.41
N GLY A 144 19.28 6.78 -9.67
CA GLY A 144 18.25 6.31 -8.74
C GLY A 144 18.39 4.82 -8.43
N TYR A 145 18.63 4.01 -9.46
CA TYR A 145 18.88 2.57 -9.30
C TYR A 145 20.14 2.26 -8.48
N ILE A 146 21.24 3.02 -8.70
CA ILE A 146 22.46 2.87 -7.88
C ILE A 146 22.15 3.21 -6.42
N ILE A 147 21.43 4.31 -6.14
CA ILE A 147 21.03 4.70 -4.79
C ILE A 147 20.18 3.60 -4.14
N GLU A 148 19.21 3.03 -4.86
CA GLU A 148 18.39 1.92 -4.38
C GLU A 148 19.24 0.69 -4.03
N LYS A 149 20.18 0.30 -4.89
CA LYS A 149 21.15 -0.80 -4.62
C LYS A 149 22.02 -0.55 -3.40
N LEU A 150 22.48 0.68 -3.21
CA LEU A 150 23.28 1.03 -2.04
C LEU A 150 22.42 1.05 -0.77
N ALA A 151 21.17 1.50 -0.86
CA ALA A 151 20.23 1.54 0.27
C ALA A 151 19.95 0.14 0.85
N VAL A 152 19.89 -0.90 0.01
CA VAL A 152 19.72 -2.31 0.44
C VAL A 152 20.86 -2.78 1.36
N LEU A 153 22.06 -2.21 1.23
CA LEU A 153 23.21 -2.58 2.06
C LEU A 153 23.17 -1.99 3.48
N MET A 154 22.33 -0.96 3.71
CA MET A 154 22.33 -0.19 4.94
C MET A 154 21.80 -0.96 6.17
N PRO A 155 20.63 -1.63 6.10
CA PRO A 155 20.06 -2.33 7.26
C PRO A 155 20.82 -3.62 7.60
N VAL A 156 20.66 -4.09 8.83
CA VAL A 156 21.13 -5.44 9.22
C VAL A 156 20.15 -6.51 8.81
N LYS A 157 18.83 -6.22 8.86
CA LYS A 157 17.73 -7.05 8.42
C LYS A 157 16.72 -6.22 7.64
N ILE A 158 16.02 -6.86 6.72
CA ILE A 158 14.98 -6.22 5.89
C ILE A 158 13.65 -6.88 6.18
N ILE A 159 12.61 -6.06 6.33
CA ILE A 159 11.22 -6.49 6.29
C ILE A 159 10.68 -6.12 4.92
N SER A 160 10.23 -7.09 4.13
CA SER A 160 9.55 -6.86 2.85
C SER A 160 8.05 -7.10 3.01
N VAL A 161 7.24 -6.31 2.32
CA VAL A 161 5.78 -6.37 2.47
C VAL A 161 5.12 -7.47 1.61
N SER A 162 5.87 -8.13 0.73
CA SER A 162 5.35 -9.21 -0.13
C SER A 162 6.47 -10.16 -0.57
N GLU A 163 6.10 -11.38 -0.98
CA GLU A 163 7.04 -12.32 -1.59
C GLU A 163 7.61 -11.76 -2.89
N HIS A 164 6.80 -11.04 -3.66
CA HIS A 164 7.25 -10.34 -4.85
C HIS A 164 8.37 -9.32 -4.53
N THR A 165 8.18 -8.49 -3.50
CA THR A 165 9.21 -7.55 -3.04
C THR A 165 10.47 -8.29 -2.57
N THR A 166 10.31 -9.42 -1.85
CA THR A 166 11.42 -10.28 -1.44
C THR A 166 12.19 -10.83 -2.65
N TYR A 167 11.47 -11.34 -3.64
CA TYR A 167 12.06 -11.84 -4.89
C TYR A 167 12.88 -10.75 -5.60
N LYS A 168 12.31 -9.55 -5.78
CA LYS A 168 13.00 -8.42 -6.42
C LYS A 168 14.22 -7.95 -5.62
N LEU A 169 14.14 -7.89 -4.29
CA LEU A 169 15.30 -7.58 -3.44
C LEU A 169 16.45 -8.55 -3.65
N LYS A 170 16.16 -9.86 -3.74
CA LYS A 170 17.17 -10.90 -3.94
C LYS A 170 17.73 -10.91 -5.36
N ASN A 171 16.85 -10.81 -6.37
CA ASN A 171 17.23 -11.08 -7.76
C ASN A 171 17.56 -9.82 -8.57
N GLU A 172 16.88 -8.69 -8.34
CA GLU A 172 17.15 -7.44 -9.08
C GLU A 172 18.19 -6.56 -8.36
N LEU A 173 18.14 -6.50 -7.02
CA LEU A 173 19.08 -5.71 -6.22
C LEU A 173 20.26 -6.54 -5.67
N ASN A 174 20.25 -7.86 -5.87
CA ASN A 174 21.27 -8.81 -5.39
C ASN A 174 21.50 -8.72 -3.87
N SER A 175 20.44 -8.52 -3.10
CA SER A 175 20.54 -8.43 -1.64
C SER A 175 21.02 -9.75 -1.04
N LYS A 176 22.06 -9.68 -0.20
CA LYS A 176 22.56 -10.79 0.65
C LYS A 176 22.07 -10.66 2.09
N LYS A 177 21.21 -9.69 2.38
CA LYS A 177 20.65 -9.48 3.72
C LYS A 177 19.63 -10.55 4.06
N LEU A 178 19.43 -10.78 5.36
CA LEU A 178 18.32 -11.57 5.83
C LEU A 178 17.03 -10.77 5.64
N ILE A 179 16.10 -11.33 4.86
CA ILE A 179 14.83 -10.70 4.49
C ILE A 179 13.69 -11.51 5.11
N TYR A 180 12.82 -10.84 5.85
CA TYR A 180 11.59 -11.37 6.40
C TYR A 180 10.42 -10.82 5.62
N THR A 181 9.62 -11.71 5.02
CA THR A 181 8.37 -11.30 4.38
C THR A 181 7.30 -11.14 5.44
N VAL A 182 6.91 -9.90 5.71
CA VAL A 182 5.83 -9.56 6.64
C VAL A 182 4.88 -8.59 5.94
N SER A 183 3.76 -9.12 5.50
CA SER A 183 2.75 -8.41 4.70
C SER A 183 2.19 -7.17 5.40
N ASN A 184 1.45 -6.37 4.65
CA ASN A 184 0.58 -5.36 5.24
C ASN A 184 -0.62 -6.05 5.88
N GLY A 185 -1.22 -5.38 6.85
CA GLY A 185 -2.41 -5.86 7.55
C GLY A 185 -3.65 -5.04 7.22
N ILE A 186 -4.78 -5.49 7.75
CA ILE A 186 -6.07 -4.82 7.74
C ILE A 186 -6.68 -4.82 9.15
N GLU A 187 -7.62 -3.94 9.41
CA GLU A 187 -8.47 -3.95 10.62
C GLU A 187 -9.60 -4.98 10.42
N PHE A 188 -9.23 -6.29 10.45
CA PHE A 188 -10.13 -7.36 10.06
C PHE A 188 -11.45 -7.33 10.86
N ASP A 189 -11.37 -7.25 12.18
CA ASP A 189 -12.53 -7.19 13.07
C ASP A 189 -13.43 -5.97 12.82
N LEU A 190 -12.84 -4.83 12.48
CA LEU A 190 -13.60 -3.63 12.12
C LEU A 190 -14.34 -3.85 10.80
N ILE A 191 -13.63 -4.32 9.78
CA ILE A 191 -14.20 -4.53 8.44
C ILE A 191 -15.36 -5.52 8.51
N THR A 192 -15.20 -6.64 9.21
CA THR A 192 -16.24 -7.67 9.29
C THR A 192 -17.54 -7.18 9.95
N LYS A 193 -17.46 -6.24 10.90
CA LYS A 193 -18.61 -5.67 11.63
C LYS A 193 -19.34 -4.55 10.88
N ILE A 194 -18.74 -3.96 9.85
CA ILE A 194 -19.37 -2.90 9.05
C ILE A 194 -20.55 -3.48 8.26
N LYS A 195 -21.68 -2.77 8.29
CA LYS A 195 -22.86 -3.13 7.52
C LYS A 195 -22.70 -2.71 6.05
N PRO A 196 -23.25 -3.48 5.09
CA PRO A 196 -23.29 -3.07 3.69
C PRO A 196 -24.00 -1.73 3.51
N ALA A 197 -23.56 -0.94 2.53
CA ALA A 197 -24.24 0.30 2.14
C ALA A 197 -25.61 0.00 1.51
N LYS A 198 -26.50 1.01 1.51
CA LYS A 198 -27.78 0.91 0.79
C LYS A 198 -27.59 0.89 -0.73
N GLU A 199 -26.62 1.66 -1.21
CA GLU A 199 -26.22 1.68 -2.64
C GLU A 199 -25.56 0.36 -2.99
N LYS A 200 -26.11 -0.34 -3.99
CA LYS A 200 -25.60 -1.62 -4.49
C LYS A 200 -24.89 -1.42 -5.82
N SER A 201 -23.83 -2.18 -6.05
CA SER A 201 -23.18 -2.25 -7.36
C SER A 201 -22.78 -3.68 -7.71
N ASP A 202 -22.53 -3.93 -8.97
CA ASP A 202 -21.99 -5.20 -9.43
C ASP A 202 -20.46 -5.19 -9.33
N VAL A 203 -19.85 -4.09 -9.77
CA VAL A 203 -18.40 -3.93 -9.82
C VAL A 203 -17.96 -2.73 -8.98
N ILE A 204 -16.86 -2.86 -8.26
CA ILE A 204 -16.27 -1.75 -7.52
C ILE A 204 -14.76 -1.69 -7.74
N PHE A 205 -14.24 -0.48 -7.83
CA PHE A 205 -12.82 -0.13 -7.75
C PHE A 205 -12.61 0.90 -6.64
N ALA A 206 -11.54 0.79 -5.86
CA ALA A 206 -11.15 1.80 -4.89
C ALA A 206 -9.62 1.99 -4.90
N GLY A 207 -9.17 3.25 -5.09
CA GLY A 207 -7.76 3.59 -5.11
C GLY A 207 -7.45 4.91 -5.81
N ARG A 208 -6.17 5.31 -5.83
CA ARG A 208 -5.75 6.52 -6.56
C ARG A 208 -5.93 6.32 -8.07
N LEU A 209 -6.47 7.32 -8.74
CA LEU A 209 -6.70 7.29 -10.19
C LEU A 209 -5.41 7.70 -10.93
N MET A 210 -4.50 6.72 -11.04
CA MET A 210 -3.19 6.84 -11.69
C MET A 210 -3.15 5.99 -12.95
N SER A 211 -2.32 6.33 -13.92
CA SER A 211 -2.20 5.62 -15.20
C SER A 211 -1.94 4.12 -15.04
N TYR A 212 -1.02 3.73 -14.14
CA TYR A 212 -0.69 2.31 -13.90
C TYR A 212 -1.81 1.48 -13.23
N LYS A 213 -2.89 2.13 -12.81
CA LYS A 213 -4.10 1.44 -12.30
C LYS A 213 -5.01 0.96 -13.42
N ASN A 214 -4.81 1.42 -14.67
CA ASN A 214 -5.51 0.98 -15.88
C ASN A 214 -7.04 0.94 -15.76
N ILE A 215 -7.62 1.97 -15.14
CA ILE A 215 -9.07 2.06 -14.92
C ILE A 215 -9.80 2.25 -16.25
N ASP A 216 -9.12 2.79 -17.26
CA ASP A 216 -9.62 2.87 -18.63
C ASP A 216 -9.93 1.48 -19.22
N ILE A 217 -9.11 0.46 -18.91
CA ILE A 217 -9.37 -0.93 -19.32
C ILE A 217 -10.59 -1.49 -18.57
N LEU A 218 -10.75 -1.18 -17.28
CA LEU A 218 -11.97 -1.54 -16.55
C LEU A 218 -13.22 -0.89 -17.18
N ILE A 219 -13.17 0.39 -17.54
CA ILE A 219 -14.30 1.10 -18.18
C ILE A 219 -14.66 0.43 -19.50
N LYS A 220 -13.66 0.05 -20.33
CA LYS A 220 -13.89 -0.70 -21.58
C LYS A 220 -14.46 -2.08 -21.30
N ALA A 221 -13.99 -2.79 -20.28
CA ALA A 221 -14.57 -4.06 -19.85
C ALA A 221 -16.05 -3.93 -19.46
N ILE A 222 -16.42 -2.88 -18.70
CA ILE A 222 -17.83 -2.60 -18.37
C ILE A 222 -18.66 -2.34 -19.62
N LYS A 223 -18.10 -1.72 -20.67
CA LYS A 223 -18.81 -1.54 -21.96
C LYS A 223 -19.16 -2.89 -22.58
N ILE A 224 -18.26 -3.86 -22.56
CA ILE A 224 -18.50 -5.22 -23.08
C ILE A 224 -19.54 -5.95 -22.22
N VAL A 225 -19.45 -5.85 -20.89
CA VAL A 225 -20.42 -6.46 -19.97
C VAL A 225 -21.82 -5.88 -20.20
N LYS A 226 -21.94 -4.56 -20.43
CA LYS A 226 -23.21 -3.88 -20.71
C LYS A 226 -23.97 -4.46 -21.89
N GLU A 227 -23.29 -4.97 -22.91
CA GLU A 227 -23.92 -5.57 -24.09
C GLU A 227 -24.77 -6.81 -23.73
N LYS A 228 -24.39 -7.53 -22.66
CA LYS A 228 -25.12 -8.71 -22.16
C LYS A 228 -25.93 -8.42 -20.88
N ASN A 229 -25.55 -7.39 -20.13
CA ASN A 229 -26.23 -6.94 -18.92
C ASN A 229 -26.35 -5.40 -18.93
N PRO A 230 -27.38 -4.84 -19.60
CA PRO A 230 -27.54 -3.39 -19.73
C PRO A 230 -27.63 -2.64 -18.41
N GLU A 231 -28.11 -3.29 -17.35
CA GLU A 231 -28.29 -2.72 -16.01
C GLU A 231 -27.04 -2.80 -15.11
N ILE A 232 -25.89 -3.24 -15.66
CA ILE A 232 -24.64 -3.29 -14.88
C ILE A 232 -24.35 -1.98 -14.18
N LYS A 233 -24.01 -2.03 -12.90
CA LYS A 233 -23.62 -0.86 -12.09
C LYS A 233 -22.20 -1.01 -11.58
N SER A 234 -21.41 0.03 -11.74
CA SER A 234 -20.02 0.07 -11.28
C SER A 234 -19.73 1.33 -10.48
N LEU A 235 -18.99 1.19 -9.37
CA LEU A 235 -18.53 2.28 -8.54
C LEU A 235 -17.02 2.44 -8.67
N ILE A 236 -16.56 3.67 -8.91
CA ILE A 236 -15.15 4.03 -8.92
C ILE A 236 -14.90 5.04 -7.79
N ILE A 237 -14.14 4.58 -6.78
CA ILE A 237 -13.82 5.37 -5.58
C ILE A 237 -12.36 5.82 -5.66
N GLY A 238 -12.12 7.10 -5.48
CA GLY A 238 -10.80 7.70 -5.42
C GLY A 238 -10.66 8.96 -6.23
N ASP A 239 -9.47 9.53 -6.18
CA ASP A 239 -9.09 10.73 -6.93
C ASP A 239 -7.68 10.56 -7.50
N GLY A 240 -7.33 11.38 -8.48
CA GLY A 240 -6.01 11.36 -9.11
C GLY A 240 -5.96 12.06 -10.46
N PRO A 241 -4.75 12.14 -11.05
CA PRO A 241 -4.53 12.83 -12.32
C PRO A 241 -5.42 12.34 -13.47
N GLU A 242 -5.76 11.04 -13.49
CA GLU A 242 -6.53 10.42 -14.58
C GLU A 242 -8.04 10.66 -14.49
N LYS A 243 -8.56 11.23 -13.39
CA LYS A 243 -10.01 11.34 -13.16
C LYS A 243 -10.79 11.93 -14.33
N LYS A 244 -10.38 13.10 -14.80
CA LYS A 244 -11.07 13.80 -15.92
C LYS A 244 -11.03 12.98 -17.21
N THR A 245 -9.91 12.33 -17.50
CA THR A 245 -9.74 11.47 -18.68
C THR A 245 -10.70 10.27 -18.61
N LEU A 246 -10.80 9.64 -17.42
CA LEU A 246 -11.67 8.49 -17.18
C LEU A 246 -13.16 8.87 -17.24
N GLU A 247 -13.55 10.01 -16.68
CA GLU A 247 -14.92 10.54 -16.77
C GLU A 247 -15.29 10.84 -18.24
N THR A 248 -14.38 11.46 -19.00
CA THR A 248 -14.58 11.73 -20.44
C THR A 248 -14.72 10.43 -21.23
N LEU A 249 -13.89 9.41 -20.93
CA LEU A 249 -13.98 8.09 -21.59
C LEU A 249 -15.33 7.43 -21.30
N THR A 250 -15.81 7.50 -20.06
CA THR A 250 -17.10 6.96 -19.63
C THR A 250 -18.26 7.57 -20.45
N GLN A 251 -18.25 8.89 -20.62
CA GLN A 251 -19.27 9.57 -21.46
C GLN A 251 -19.17 9.17 -22.93
N LYS A 252 -17.95 9.15 -23.49
CA LYS A 252 -17.71 8.73 -24.88
C LYS A 252 -18.21 7.31 -25.19
N LEU A 253 -18.16 6.41 -24.21
CA LEU A 253 -18.64 5.04 -24.33
C LEU A 253 -20.12 4.86 -23.96
N ASN A 254 -20.85 5.95 -23.66
CA ASN A 254 -22.25 5.93 -23.24
C ASN A 254 -22.48 5.09 -21.96
N LEU A 255 -21.59 5.22 -20.98
CA LEU A 255 -21.64 4.47 -19.71
C LEU A 255 -22.02 5.34 -18.51
N GLY A 256 -22.49 6.57 -18.71
CA GLY A 256 -22.84 7.51 -17.63
C GLY A 256 -23.85 6.97 -16.63
N GLU A 257 -24.80 6.13 -17.08
CA GLU A 257 -25.78 5.46 -16.24
C GLU A 257 -25.27 4.18 -15.56
N ASN A 258 -24.13 3.65 -16.02
CA ASN A 258 -23.56 2.39 -15.54
C ASN A 258 -22.37 2.58 -14.59
N ILE A 259 -21.62 3.67 -14.72
CA ILE A 259 -20.41 3.95 -13.94
C ILE A 259 -20.59 5.25 -13.17
N LYS A 260 -20.42 5.18 -11.84
CA LYS A 260 -20.48 6.33 -10.95
C LYS A 260 -19.11 6.56 -10.30
N PHE A 261 -18.57 7.77 -10.47
CA PHE A 261 -17.37 8.23 -9.78
C PHE A 261 -17.77 8.90 -8.45
N LEU A 262 -17.30 8.37 -7.33
CA LEU A 262 -17.62 8.88 -6.00
C LEU A 262 -16.56 9.86 -5.46
N GLY A 263 -15.44 10.00 -6.16
CA GLY A 263 -14.32 10.79 -5.67
C GLY A 263 -13.63 10.13 -4.48
N PHE A 264 -12.82 10.91 -3.77
CA PHE A 264 -12.15 10.45 -2.55
C PHE A 264 -13.12 10.46 -1.37
N LEU A 265 -13.25 9.33 -0.69
CA LEU A 265 -14.06 9.20 0.53
C LEU A 265 -13.16 9.35 1.76
N GLU A 266 -13.48 10.33 2.63
CA GLU A 266 -12.70 10.62 3.83
C GLU A 266 -12.78 9.50 4.87
N ASN A 267 -13.97 8.89 5.01
CA ASN A 267 -14.21 7.81 5.95
C ASN A 267 -14.01 6.45 5.28
N GLN A 268 -12.98 5.73 5.70
CA GLN A 268 -12.67 4.39 5.17
C GLN A 268 -13.80 3.38 5.39
N ASN A 269 -14.62 3.56 6.45
CA ASN A 269 -15.75 2.67 6.70
C ASN A 269 -16.82 2.74 5.60
N ASP A 270 -16.97 3.90 4.96
CA ASP A 270 -17.90 4.05 3.83
C ASP A 270 -17.41 3.27 2.61
N VAL A 271 -16.08 3.24 2.39
CA VAL A 271 -15.48 2.41 1.33
C VAL A 271 -15.76 0.93 1.59
N TYR A 272 -15.58 0.45 2.82
CA TYR A 272 -15.87 -0.94 3.19
C TYR A 272 -17.36 -1.27 3.08
N ALA A 273 -18.23 -0.35 3.47
CA ALA A 273 -19.68 -0.51 3.33
C ALA A 273 -20.10 -0.67 1.86
N LEU A 274 -19.51 0.13 0.96
CA LEU A 274 -19.72 0.04 -0.49
C LEU A 274 -19.13 -1.24 -1.08
N MET A 275 -17.93 -1.67 -0.63
CA MET A 275 -17.37 -2.96 -1.02
C MET A 275 -18.32 -4.11 -0.65
N LYS A 276 -18.84 -4.12 0.59
CA LYS A 276 -19.79 -5.16 1.05
C LYS A 276 -21.12 -5.17 0.30
N SER A 277 -21.50 -4.07 -0.34
CA SER A 277 -22.70 -3.98 -1.17
C SER A 277 -22.44 -4.23 -2.65
N SER A 278 -21.20 -4.55 -3.01
CA SER A 278 -20.76 -4.87 -4.36
C SER A 278 -20.57 -6.39 -4.55
N LYS A 279 -20.51 -6.87 -5.80
CA LYS A 279 -20.35 -8.31 -6.10
C LYS A 279 -18.91 -8.71 -6.42
N VAL A 280 -18.12 -7.80 -6.98
CA VAL A 280 -16.72 -8.04 -7.35
C VAL A 280 -15.89 -6.77 -7.25
N PHE A 281 -14.69 -6.89 -6.72
CA PHE A 281 -13.67 -5.85 -6.76
C PHE A 281 -12.75 -6.08 -7.97
N VAL A 282 -12.46 -5.03 -8.76
CA VAL A 282 -11.56 -5.16 -9.91
C VAL A 282 -10.36 -4.24 -9.75
N LEU A 283 -9.15 -4.82 -9.79
CA LEU A 283 -7.87 -4.13 -9.66
C LEU A 283 -6.98 -4.40 -10.88
N PRO A 284 -7.15 -3.69 -12.00
CA PRO A 284 -6.38 -3.93 -13.23
C PRO A 284 -4.97 -3.30 -13.20
N SER A 285 -4.38 -3.17 -12.00
CA SER A 285 -3.11 -2.50 -11.78
C SER A 285 -1.94 -3.28 -12.37
N THR A 286 -1.07 -2.59 -13.11
CA THR A 286 0.20 -3.16 -13.57
C THR A 286 1.31 -3.07 -12.51
N ARG A 287 1.06 -2.34 -11.41
CA ARG A 287 2.04 -2.15 -10.35
C ARG A 287 1.40 -2.07 -8.98
N GLU A 288 1.76 -3.02 -8.13
CA GLU A 288 1.39 -3.07 -6.70
C GLU A 288 2.56 -3.64 -5.90
N GLY A 289 2.97 -2.96 -4.83
CA GLY A 289 3.96 -3.51 -3.90
C GLY A 289 3.39 -4.63 -3.02
N PHE A 290 2.07 -4.61 -2.77
CA PHE A 290 1.35 -5.64 -2.03
C PHE A 290 -0.11 -5.76 -2.51
N GLY A 291 -0.88 -4.67 -2.52
CA GLY A 291 -2.30 -4.69 -2.87
C GLY A 291 -3.22 -4.81 -1.65
N ILE A 292 -3.04 -3.91 -0.65
CA ILE A 292 -3.87 -3.92 0.58
C ILE A 292 -5.36 -3.96 0.26
N VAL A 293 -5.80 -3.27 -0.77
CA VAL A 293 -7.20 -3.20 -1.17
C VAL A 293 -7.78 -4.56 -1.58
N VAL A 294 -6.94 -5.50 -2.03
CA VAL A 294 -7.36 -6.88 -2.33
C VAL A 294 -7.80 -7.60 -1.07
N ILE A 295 -6.99 -7.53 -0.01
CA ILE A 295 -7.35 -8.16 1.26
C ILE A 295 -8.49 -7.42 1.97
N GLU A 296 -8.63 -6.10 1.78
CA GLU A 296 -9.78 -5.33 2.26
C GLU A 296 -11.08 -5.79 1.55
N ALA A 297 -11.04 -5.98 0.23
CA ALA A 297 -12.18 -6.50 -0.54
C ALA A 297 -12.54 -7.94 -0.12
N ASN A 298 -11.55 -8.81 0.05
CA ASN A 298 -11.80 -10.17 0.55
C ASN A 298 -12.37 -10.16 1.98
N ALA A 299 -11.89 -9.30 2.89
CA ALA A 299 -12.47 -9.14 4.22
C ALA A 299 -13.92 -8.61 4.19
N CYS A 300 -14.28 -7.86 3.14
CA CYS A 300 -15.66 -7.47 2.85
C CYS A 300 -16.49 -8.62 2.26
N GLY A 301 -15.92 -9.79 2.00
CA GLY A 301 -16.59 -10.96 1.46
C GLY A 301 -16.78 -10.95 -0.05
N ILE A 302 -16.05 -10.11 -0.79
CA ILE A 302 -16.16 -10.07 -2.25
C ILE A 302 -14.86 -10.57 -2.94
N PRO A 303 -15.00 -11.36 -4.02
CA PRO A 303 -13.87 -11.83 -4.80
C PRO A 303 -13.23 -10.67 -5.57
N VAL A 304 -11.97 -10.86 -5.93
CA VAL A 304 -11.17 -9.86 -6.63
C VAL A 304 -10.75 -10.36 -8.01
N ILE A 305 -10.86 -9.50 -9.02
CA ILE A 305 -10.21 -9.69 -10.31
C ILE A 305 -8.99 -8.78 -10.34
N THR A 306 -7.82 -9.36 -10.61
CA THR A 306 -6.59 -8.59 -10.85
C THR A 306 -5.86 -9.13 -12.08
N VAL A 307 -4.76 -8.49 -12.46
CA VAL A 307 -4.08 -8.82 -13.72
C VAL A 307 -2.73 -9.47 -13.49
N ASP A 308 -2.39 -10.40 -14.40
CA ASP A 308 -1.06 -11.00 -14.45
C ASP A 308 -0.06 -10.01 -15.06
N TYR A 309 0.62 -9.28 -14.19
CA TYR A 309 1.66 -8.35 -14.59
C TYR A 309 2.87 -8.47 -13.67
N LYS A 310 4.07 -8.37 -14.26
CA LYS A 310 5.34 -8.65 -13.56
C LYS A 310 5.58 -7.83 -12.30
N ASP A 311 5.05 -6.61 -12.22
CA ASP A 311 5.21 -5.70 -11.08
C ASP A 311 3.95 -5.59 -10.21
N ASN A 312 3.00 -6.51 -10.36
CA ASN A 312 1.76 -6.56 -9.62
C ASN A 312 1.80 -7.65 -8.52
N ALA A 313 2.26 -7.31 -7.32
CA ALA A 313 2.25 -8.26 -6.19
C ALA A 313 0.83 -8.62 -5.71
N ALA A 314 -0.21 -7.87 -6.10
CA ALA A 314 -1.59 -8.17 -5.71
C ALA A 314 -2.08 -9.52 -6.27
N ARG A 315 -1.52 -9.99 -7.40
CA ARG A 315 -1.84 -11.30 -7.98
C ARG A 315 -1.46 -12.46 -7.06
N ASP A 316 -0.39 -12.30 -6.28
CA ASP A 316 0.12 -13.35 -5.39
C ASP A 316 -0.79 -13.58 -4.16
N ILE A 317 -1.76 -12.67 -3.93
CA ILE A 317 -2.78 -12.81 -2.87
C ILE A 317 -3.97 -13.65 -3.35
N ILE A 318 -4.14 -13.77 -4.67
CA ILE A 318 -5.29 -14.47 -5.25
C ILE A 318 -5.03 -15.99 -5.28
N GLU A 319 -5.95 -16.71 -4.66
CA GLU A 319 -6.11 -18.15 -4.81
C GLU A 319 -7.21 -18.38 -5.85
N GLU A 320 -6.80 -18.74 -7.08
CA GLU A 320 -7.65 -18.84 -8.26
C GLU A 320 -8.94 -19.61 -8.01
N GLY A 321 -10.08 -19.01 -8.32
CA GLY A 321 -11.40 -19.59 -8.13
C GLY A 321 -11.92 -19.62 -6.69
N LYS A 322 -11.12 -19.21 -5.69
CA LYS A 322 -11.52 -19.14 -4.28
C LYS A 322 -11.86 -17.73 -3.85
N ASN A 323 -10.88 -16.83 -3.88
CA ASN A 323 -11.06 -15.43 -3.46
C ASN A 323 -10.95 -14.44 -4.64
N GLY A 324 -10.77 -14.93 -5.86
CA GLY A 324 -10.68 -14.10 -7.04
C GLY A 324 -10.12 -14.81 -8.26
N PHE A 325 -9.78 -14.02 -9.26
CA PHE A 325 -9.23 -14.45 -10.55
C PHE A 325 -8.09 -13.55 -10.99
N VAL A 326 -7.09 -14.14 -11.64
CA VAL A 326 -5.97 -13.42 -12.28
C VAL A 326 -6.11 -13.59 -13.79
N CYS A 327 -6.22 -12.49 -14.54
CA CYS A 327 -6.38 -12.52 -15.99
C CYS A 327 -5.33 -11.64 -16.68
N GLN A 328 -5.26 -11.66 -18.00
CA GLN A 328 -4.44 -10.73 -18.75
C GLN A 328 -4.97 -9.30 -18.64
N LEU A 329 -4.11 -8.29 -18.81
CA LEU A 329 -4.52 -6.89 -18.87
C LEU A 329 -5.18 -6.60 -20.22
N ASP A 330 -6.40 -7.06 -20.35
CA ASP A 330 -7.23 -6.95 -21.57
C ASP A 330 -8.70 -6.76 -21.15
N GLU A 331 -9.42 -5.86 -21.84
CA GLU A 331 -10.81 -5.55 -21.53
C GLU A 331 -11.75 -6.75 -21.70
N ASN A 332 -11.47 -7.64 -22.65
CA ASN A 332 -12.31 -8.83 -22.90
C ASN A 332 -12.10 -9.87 -21.78
N GLU A 333 -10.86 -10.09 -21.37
CA GLU A 333 -10.56 -11.02 -20.29
C GLU A 333 -11.14 -10.52 -18.95
N ILE A 334 -11.00 -9.24 -18.63
CA ILE A 334 -11.62 -8.65 -17.43
C ILE A 334 -13.15 -8.77 -17.51
N ALA A 335 -13.77 -8.44 -18.66
CA ALA A 335 -15.21 -8.57 -18.84
C ALA A 335 -15.70 -10.00 -18.67
N LYS A 336 -14.95 -10.98 -19.19
CA LYS A 336 -15.22 -12.40 -19.06
C LYS A 336 -15.25 -12.85 -17.59
N GLU A 337 -14.26 -12.46 -16.80
CA GLU A 337 -14.21 -12.82 -15.38
C GLU A 337 -15.30 -12.09 -14.57
N ILE A 338 -15.61 -10.81 -14.89
CA ILE A 338 -16.77 -10.11 -14.31
C ILE A 338 -18.05 -10.90 -14.57
N MET A 339 -18.33 -11.26 -15.83
CA MET A 339 -19.53 -12.02 -16.20
C MET A 339 -19.58 -13.39 -15.53
N ARG A 340 -18.42 -14.06 -15.38
CA ARG A 340 -18.30 -15.35 -14.69
C ARG A 340 -18.76 -15.25 -13.23
N ILE A 341 -18.28 -14.22 -12.50
CA ILE A 341 -18.66 -13.98 -11.09
C ILE A 341 -20.15 -13.61 -11.00
N LEU A 342 -20.63 -12.71 -11.86
CA LEU A 342 -22.02 -12.25 -11.83
C LEU A 342 -23.02 -13.37 -12.14
N LYS A 343 -22.68 -14.29 -13.07
CA LYS A 343 -23.53 -15.45 -13.43
C LYS A 343 -23.68 -16.44 -12.26
N ASN A 344 -22.63 -16.63 -11.49
CA ASN A 344 -22.61 -17.62 -10.39
C ASN A 344 -23.26 -17.09 -9.11
N ASN A 345 -23.83 -15.91 -9.11
CA ASN A 345 -24.31 -15.16 -7.93
C ASN A 345 -23.36 -15.35 -6.73
N LEU A 346 -22.85 -14.28 -6.16
CA LEU A 346 -21.90 -14.32 -5.04
C LEU A 346 -22.48 -15.21 -3.92
N SER A 347 -22.14 -16.49 -3.92
CA SER A 347 -22.66 -17.44 -2.94
C SER A 347 -22.13 -17.12 -1.55
N LEU A 348 -22.89 -17.47 -0.51
CA LEU A 348 -22.43 -17.35 0.88
C LEU A 348 -21.12 -18.12 1.13
N GLU A 349 -20.88 -19.16 0.36
CA GLU A 349 -19.66 -19.97 0.44
C GLU A 349 -18.45 -19.16 -0.06
N ILE A 350 -18.53 -18.52 -1.22
CA ILE A 350 -17.47 -17.64 -1.75
C ILE A 350 -17.19 -16.50 -0.77
N GLN A 351 -18.23 -15.87 -0.21
CA GLN A 351 -18.07 -14.84 0.81
C GLN A 351 -17.28 -15.32 2.01
N LYS A 352 -17.64 -16.49 2.56
CA LYS A 352 -16.92 -17.09 3.71
C LYS A 352 -15.47 -17.41 3.38
N VAL A 353 -15.19 -17.94 2.19
CA VAL A 353 -13.84 -18.24 1.73
C VAL A 353 -13.00 -16.96 1.63
N CYS A 354 -13.54 -15.89 1.01
CA CYS A 354 -12.87 -14.59 0.92
C CYS A 354 -12.52 -14.05 2.32
N ILE A 355 -13.49 -14.03 3.24
CA ILE A 355 -13.31 -13.55 4.62
C ILE A 355 -12.24 -14.39 5.35
N GLY A 356 -12.33 -15.73 5.29
CA GLY A 356 -11.37 -16.62 5.94
C GLY A 356 -9.94 -16.48 5.43
N LEU A 357 -9.76 -16.24 4.13
CA LEU A 357 -8.44 -15.98 3.55
C LEU A 357 -7.88 -14.61 3.93
N ALA A 358 -8.73 -13.63 4.22
CA ALA A 358 -8.31 -12.29 4.65
C ALA A 358 -7.92 -12.24 6.14
N GLU A 359 -8.43 -13.12 7.00
CA GLU A 359 -8.19 -13.14 8.44
C GLU A 359 -6.71 -13.22 8.82
N LYS A 360 -5.91 -13.98 8.06
CA LYS A 360 -4.45 -14.10 8.28
C LYS A 360 -3.68 -12.78 8.13
N TYR A 361 -4.32 -11.75 7.57
CA TYR A 361 -3.77 -10.41 7.41
C TYR A 361 -4.24 -9.43 8.48
N ASP A 362 -4.83 -9.90 9.59
CA ASP A 362 -5.13 -9.01 10.70
C ASP A 362 -3.87 -8.36 11.26
N TRP A 363 -3.99 -7.06 11.60
CA TRP A 363 -2.84 -6.29 12.07
C TRP A 363 -2.18 -6.87 13.32
N ASP A 364 -2.90 -7.52 14.23
CA ASP A 364 -2.32 -8.04 15.45
C ASP A 364 -1.33 -9.17 15.12
N SER A 365 -1.72 -10.10 14.24
CA SER A 365 -0.83 -11.16 13.73
C SER A 365 0.37 -10.61 12.94
N ILE A 366 0.18 -9.55 12.17
CA ILE A 366 1.25 -8.90 11.41
C ILE A 366 2.25 -8.23 12.34
N VAL A 367 1.77 -7.55 13.38
CA VAL A 367 2.63 -6.84 14.34
C VAL A 367 3.43 -7.81 15.20
N ASP A 368 2.89 -8.98 15.55
CA ASP A 368 3.64 -10.04 16.24
C ASP A 368 4.87 -10.48 15.43
N LYS A 369 4.71 -10.64 14.11
CA LYS A 369 5.82 -10.98 13.21
C LYS A 369 6.86 -9.85 13.15
N VAL A 370 6.42 -8.58 13.06
CA VAL A 370 7.32 -7.41 13.04
C VAL A 370 8.10 -7.34 14.35
N GLU A 371 7.43 -7.51 15.49
CA GLU A 371 8.05 -7.52 16.82
C GLU A 371 9.12 -8.61 16.92
N GLY A 372 8.83 -9.82 16.44
CA GLY A 372 9.78 -10.93 16.38
C GLY A 372 11.03 -10.58 15.56
N VAL A 373 10.88 -9.87 14.43
CA VAL A 373 12.04 -9.39 13.67
C VAL A 373 12.85 -8.38 14.46
N TYR A 374 12.20 -7.43 15.16
CA TYR A 374 12.91 -6.44 15.99
C TYR A 374 13.68 -7.08 17.13
N ILE A 375 13.07 -8.04 17.85
CA ILE A 375 13.74 -8.81 18.91
C ILE A 375 14.97 -9.52 18.34
N SER A 376 14.82 -10.20 17.22
CA SER A 376 15.93 -10.90 16.55
C SER A 376 17.06 -9.98 16.04
N CYS A 377 16.80 -8.66 15.90
CA CYS A 377 17.86 -7.68 15.60
C CYS A 377 18.67 -7.31 16.84
N LEU A 378 18.11 -7.47 18.05
CA LEU A 378 18.75 -7.14 19.32
C LEU A 378 19.56 -8.30 19.90
N GLU A 379 19.17 -9.52 19.57
CA GLU A 379 19.86 -10.77 19.97
C GLU A 379 21.10 -11.01 19.09
N ARG A 380 22.14 -10.17 19.20
CA ARG A 380 23.41 -10.33 18.48
C ARG A 380 24.42 -11.14 19.27
#